data_fa94d52ff702853dd8693cd0d92e3241
#
_entry.id   fa94d52ff702853dd8693cd0d92e3241
#
_cell.length_a   1.000
_cell.length_b   1.000
_cell.length_c   1.000
_cell.angle_alpha   90.00
_cell.angle_beta   90.00
_cell.angle_gamma   90.00
#
_symmetry.space_group_name_H-M   'P 1'
#
loop_
_entity.id
_entity.type
_entity.pdbx_description
1 polymer ?
#
loop_
_entity_poly.entity_id
_entity_poly.type
_entity_poly.pdbx_seq_one_letter_code
_entity_poly.pdbx_strand_id
1 'polypeptide(L)'
;SVSRGLGDVYKRQKIRETANIEYLRKFNADIIIVVAFGQILSKSILDMPRYGCINVHASLLPKYRGAAPIQWAVINGDEFTGVTTMRMDEGVDTGDMIAKSTVRLAPDETGGSLFDKLSAEGARLCVETMKMIEDGTAEYTPQNSEEATHTSMISKELGFIDWTKPAVEIERLIRGLNPWPSAYTHLNGKTFKVWSAKAVSYTHLRAHETLSD
;
A
#
# COMPACT_ATOMS: atom_id res chain seq x y z
N SER A 1 9.01 -15.91 -18.92
CA SER A 1 8.03 -16.92 -18.50
C SER A 1 8.62 -18.06 -17.64
N VAL A 2 9.91 -18.07 -17.39
CA VAL A 2 10.59 -19.07 -16.53
C VAL A 2 10.39 -18.77 -15.04
N SER A 3 9.89 -17.59 -14.70
CA SER A 3 9.79 -17.13 -13.31
C SER A 3 8.58 -17.63 -12.52
N ARG A 4 7.54 -18.20 -13.17
CA ARG A 4 6.30 -18.57 -12.46
C ARG A 4 6.43 -19.76 -11.53
N GLY A 5 7.24 -20.74 -11.85
CA GLY A 5 7.43 -21.92 -11.00
C GLY A 5 8.42 -21.69 -9.85
N LEU A 6 9.49 -20.95 -10.08
CA LEU A 6 10.50 -20.62 -9.08
C LEU A 6 10.04 -19.52 -8.13
N GLY A 7 9.29 -18.53 -8.61
CA GLY A 7 8.78 -17.42 -7.81
C GLY A 7 7.88 -17.86 -6.65
N ASP A 8 7.06 -18.89 -6.83
CA ASP A 8 6.17 -19.39 -5.78
C ASP A 8 6.89 -20.22 -4.71
N VAL A 9 7.99 -20.87 -5.06
CA VAL A 9 8.83 -21.60 -4.10
C VAL A 9 9.61 -20.61 -3.23
N TYR A 10 10.15 -19.54 -3.82
CA TYR A 10 10.91 -18.52 -3.09
C TYR A 10 10.04 -17.59 -2.25
N LYS A 11 8.79 -17.34 -2.61
CA LYS A 11 7.82 -16.57 -1.78
C LYS A 11 7.60 -17.16 -0.37
N ARG A 12 7.83 -18.44 -0.18
CA ARG A 12 7.63 -19.12 1.11
C ARG A 12 8.90 -19.22 1.94
N GLN A 13 10.06 -18.94 1.37
CA GLN A 13 11.34 -19.00 2.08
C GLN A 13 11.58 -17.65 2.80
N LYS A 14 12.09 -17.74 4.03
CA LYS A 14 12.51 -16.55 4.76
C LYS A 14 13.77 -16.00 4.10
N ILE A 15 13.69 -14.81 3.52
CA ILE A 15 14.82 -14.15 2.83
C ILE A 15 16.08 -14.06 3.71
N ARG A 16 15.90 -14.09 5.04
CA ARG A 16 16.99 -14.04 6.04
C ARG A 16 17.75 -15.35 6.23
N GLU A 17 17.30 -16.44 5.65
CA GLU A 17 18.03 -17.72 5.73
C GLU A 17 19.34 -17.62 4.96
N THR A 18 20.41 -18.15 5.56
CA THR A 18 21.77 -18.06 5.01
C THR A 18 21.85 -18.52 3.57
N ALA A 19 21.16 -19.62 3.21
CA ALA A 19 21.13 -20.14 1.85
C ALA A 19 20.58 -19.12 0.84
N ASN A 20 19.55 -18.35 1.21
CA ASN A 20 18.95 -17.34 0.35
C ASN A 20 19.86 -16.11 0.21
N ILE A 21 20.53 -15.71 1.29
CA ILE A 21 21.51 -14.63 1.25
C ILE A 21 22.69 -15.00 0.33
N GLU A 22 23.24 -16.23 0.46
CA GLU A 22 24.30 -16.71 -0.41
C GLU A 22 23.86 -16.86 -1.87
N TYR A 23 22.58 -17.19 -2.09
CA TYR A 23 22.01 -17.21 -3.44
C TYR A 23 21.94 -15.81 -4.04
N LEU A 24 21.49 -14.81 -3.28
CA LEU A 24 21.44 -13.42 -3.73
C LEU A 24 22.83 -12.88 -4.08
N ARG A 25 23.85 -13.22 -3.30
CA ARG A 25 25.26 -12.81 -3.55
C ARG A 25 25.77 -13.21 -4.92
N LYS A 26 25.31 -14.35 -5.45
CA LYS A 26 25.72 -14.86 -6.78
C LYS A 26 25.35 -13.93 -7.93
N PHE A 27 24.35 -13.07 -7.75
CA PHE A 27 23.97 -12.11 -8.78
C PHE A 27 24.90 -10.92 -8.89
N ASN A 28 25.75 -10.68 -7.87
CA ASN A 28 26.63 -9.52 -7.81
C ASN A 28 25.94 -8.21 -8.27
N ALA A 29 24.73 -8.01 -7.76
CA ALA A 29 23.87 -6.89 -8.16
C ALA A 29 24.41 -5.56 -7.62
N ASP A 30 24.46 -4.54 -8.46
CA ASP A 30 24.85 -3.18 -8.06
C ASP A 30 23.77 -2.50 -7.23
N ILE A 31 22.50 -2.86 -7.45
CA ILE A 31 21.32 -2.33 -6.77
C ILE A 31 20.27 -3.44 -6.61
N ILE A 32 19.52 -3.43 -5.52
CA ILE A 32 18.35 -4.30 -5.31
C ILE A 32 17.09 -3.43 -5.25
N ILE A 33 16.13 -3.68 -6.13
CA ILE A 33 14.83 -3.01 -6.10
C ILE A 33 13.84 -3.89 -5.36
N VAL A 34 13.13 -3.30 -4.41
CA VAL A 34 12.15 -3.97 -3.55
C VAL A 34 10.78 -3.32 -3.79
N VAL A 35 9.78 -4.14 -4.08
CA VAL A 35 8.40 -3.68 -4.28
C VAL A 35 7.46 -4.67 -3.61
N ALA A 36 6.60 -4.21 -2.71
CA ALA A 36 5.56 -5.01 -2.05
C ALA A 36 6.08 -6.35 -1.46
N PHE A 37 7.26 -6.35 -0.87
CA PHE A 37 7.94 -7.60 -0.50
C PHE A 37 7.46 -8.17 0.85
N GLY A 38 6.98 -7.37 1.78
CA GLY A 38 6.36 -7.81 3.03
C GLY A 38 7.27 -8.53 4.03
N GLN A 39 8.60 -8.53 3.82
CA GLN A 39 9.59 -9.05 4.76
C GLN A 39 10.65 -8.00 5.04
N ILE A 40 11.12 -7.94 6.29
CA ILE A 40 12.23 -7.07 6.67
C ILE A 40 13.54 -7.70 6.16
N LEU A 41 14.32 -6.94 5.42
CA LEU A 41 15.65 -7.35 4.97
C LEU A 41 16.65 -7.29 6.13
N SER A 42 17.58 -8.26 6.17
CA SER A 42 18.68 -8.22 7.11
C SER A 42 19.77 -7.24 6.66
N LYS A 43 20.55 -6.73 7.60
CA LYS A 43 21.69 -5.86 7.30
C LYS A 43 22.62 -6.45 6.24
N SER A 44 22.85 -7.77 6.27
CA SER A 44 23.66 -8.46 5.28
C SER A 44 23.11 -8.43 3.84
N ILE A 45 21.80 -8.20 3.66
CA ILE A 45 21.18 -7.98 2.36
C ILE A 45 21.22 -6.50 2.01
N LEU A 46 20.89 -5.63 2.99
CA LEU A 46 20.87 -4.18 2.78
C LEU A 46 22.23 -3.62 2.32
N ASP A 47 23.31 -4.16 2.89
CA ASP A 47 24.69 -3.75 2.60
C ASP A 47 25.32 -4.53 1.41
N MET A 48 24.60 -5.48 0.81
CA MET A 48 25.15 -6.33 -0.25
C MET A 48 25.41 -5.56 -1.55
N PRO A 49 24.44 -4.79 -2.09
CA PRO A 49 24.64 -4.07 -3.33
C PRO A 49 25.33 -2.73 -3.12
N ARG A 50 26.18 -2.34 -4.06
CA ARG A 50 26.93 -1.07 -4.02
C ARG A 50 26.05 0.15 -3.77
N TYR A 51 24.89 0.20 -4.42
CA TYR A 51 23.94 1.32 -4.31
C TYR A 51 22.81 1.06 -3.28
N GLY A 52 22.91 -0.04 -2.52
CA GLY A 52 21.93 -0.41 -1.50
C GLY A 52 20.64 -0.99 -2.07
N CYS A 53 19.67 -1.18 -1.18
CA CYS A 53 18.35 -1.64 -1.52
C CYS A 53 17.39 -0.45 -1.62
N ILE A 54 16.68 -0.33 -2.72
CA ILE A 54 15.71 0.75 -2.97
C ILE A 54 14.31 0.18 -2.93
N ASN A 55 13.46 0.72 -2.06
CA ASN A 55 12.05 0.35 -2.00
C ASN A 55 11.20 1.36 -2.78
N VAL A 56 10.22 0.83 -3.52
CA VAL A 56 9.16 1.62 -4.14
C VAL A 56 7.92 1.48 -3.25
N HIS A 57 7.67 2.50 -2.42
CA HIS A 57 6.60 2.51 -1.44
C HIS A 57 5.39 3.29 -1.94
N ALA A 58 4.20 2.70 -1.84
CA ALA A 58 2.97 3.27 -2.40
C ALA A 58 2.30 4.29 -1.47
N SER A 59 3.06 5.25 -0.95
CA SER A 59 2.58 6.41 -0.21
C SER A 59 3.53 7.60 -0.37
N LEU A 60 3.07 8.78 0.09
CA LEU A 60 3.92 9.96 0.27
C LEU A 60 4.58 9.91 1.65
N LEU A 61 5.69 9.17 1.78
CA LEU A 61 6.44 9.10 3.05
C LEU A 61 6.78 10.51 3.57
N PRO A 62 6.75 10.72 4.90
CA PRO A 62 6.69 9.73 5.97
C PRO A 62 5.27 9.25 6.34
N LYS A 63 4.23 9.66 5.60
CA LYS A 63 2.86 9.15 5.83
C LYS A 63 2.71 7.71 5.36
N TYR A 64 1.94 6.94 6.13
CA TYR A 64 1.59 5.55 5.80
C TYR A 64 2.81 4.62 5.67
N ARG A 65 3.75 4.68 6.61
CA ARG A 65 4.76 3.63 6.78
C ARG A 65 4.06 2.31 7.11
N GLY A 66 4.56 1.19 6.59
CA GLY A 66 4.05 -0.14 6.86
C GLY A 66 3.15 -0.69 5.77
N ALA A 67 2.17 -1.50 6.14
CA ALA A 67 1.41 -2.31 5.19
C ALA A 67 0.20 -1.58 4.59
N ALA A 68 -0.16 -1.94 3.36
CA ALA A 68 -1.41 -1.55 2.69
C ALA A 68 -1.69 -0.03 2.60
N PRO A 69 -0.69 0.84 2.35
CA PRO A 69 -0.89 2.29 2.28
C PRO A 69 -1.95 2.70 1.24
N ILE A 70 -2.10 1.92 0.17
CA ILE A 70 -3.06 2.18 -0.92
C ILE A 70 -4.49 2.14 -0.40
N GLN A 71 -4.87 1.06 0.30
CA GLN A 71 -6.20 0.90 0.85
C GLN A 71 -6.48 1.96 1.92
N TRP A 72 -5.50 2.22 2.79
CA TRP A 72 -5.66 3.21 3.86
C TRP A 72 -5.85 4.63 3.33
N ALA A 73 -5.19 5.01 2.24
CA ALA A 73 -5.42 6.32 1.61
C ALA A 73 -6.88 6.50 1.17
N VAL A 74 -7.50 5.45 0.60
CA VAL A 74 -8.92 5.48 0.20
C VAL A 74 -9.84 5.47 1.42
N ILE A 75 -9.58 4.59 2.41
CA ILE A 75 -10.39 4.47 3.64
C ILE A 75 -10.38 5.79 4.43
N ASN A 76 -9.23 6.45 4.52
CA ASN A 76 -9.11 7.73 5.22
C ASN A 76 -9.69 8.90 4.40
N GLY A 77 -9.94 8.69 3.10
CA GLY A 77 -10.49 9.69 2.21
C GLY A 77 -9.53 10.81 1.87
N ASP A 78 -8.27 10.44 1.70
CA ASP A 78 -7.24 11.38 1.26
C ASP A 78 -7.55 11.93 -0.14
N GLU A 79 -7.28 13.19 -0.37
CA GLU A 79 -7.38 13.80 -1.69
C GLU A 79 -6.18 13.46 -2.57
N PHE A 80 -5.00 13.29 -1.94
CA PHE A 80 -3.74 12.99 -2.59
C PHE A 80 -3.04 11.84 -1.88
N THR A 81 -2.43 10.99 -2.67
CA THR A 81 -1.43 10.00 -2.25
C THR A 81 -0.29 9.99 -3.26
N GLY A 82 0.51 8.96 -3.30
CA GLY A 82 1.58 8.87 -4.29
C GLY A 82 2.49 7.69 -4.08
N VAL A 83 3.67 7.80 -4.65
CA VAL A 83 4.73 6.82 -4.54
C VAL A 83 5.99 7.53 -4.06
N THR A 84 6.74 6.90 -3.19
CA THR A 84 8.07 7.34 -2.74
C THR A 84 9.08 6.24 -3.03
N THR A 85 10.18 6.58 -3.68
CA THR A 85 11.36 5.72 -3.70
C THR A 85 12.27 6.09 -2.55
N MET A 86 12.75 5.10 -1.81
CA MET A 86 13.63 5.32 -0.66
C MET A 86 14.74 4.28 -0.58
N ARG A 87 15.90 4.65 -0.03
CA ARG A 87 16.93 3.72 0.35
C ARG A 87 16.52 3.02 1.64
N MET A 88 16.46 1.70 1.60
CA MET A 88 16.03 0.90 2.76
C MET A 88 17.10 0.90 3.87
N ASP A 89 16.61 0.92 5.10
CA ASP A 89 17.35 0.70 6.32
C ASP A 89 16.79 -0.51 7.11
N GLU A 90 17.20 -0.69 8.36
CA GLU A 90 16.73 -1.80 9.20
C GLU A 90 15.30 -1.58 9.75
N GLY A 91 14.75 -0.38 9.61
CA GLY A 91 13.39 -0.03 10.04
C GLY A 91 12.31 -0.40 9.01
N VAL A 92 11.07 -0.15 9.39
CA VAL A 92 9.93 -0.34 8.48
C VAL A 92 9.62 0.99 7.81
N ASP A 93 10.00 1.09 6.54
CA ASP A 93 9.80 2.27 5.69
C ASP A 93 10.35 3.58 6.29
N THR A 94 11.50 3.49 7.00
CA THR A 94 12.14 4.62 7.70
C THR A 94 13.31 5.23 6.94
N GLY A 95 13.78 4.57 5.90
CA GLY A 95 14.96 4.96 5.15
C GLY A 95 14.84 6.31 4.42
N ASP A 96 15.97 6.82 3.97
CA ASP A 96 16.02 8.12 3.28
C ASP A 96 15.29 8.11 1.96
N MET A 97 14.45 9.11 1.75
CA MET A 97 13.66 9.29 0.52
C MET A 97 14.55 9.83 -0.60
N ILE A 98 14.34 9.32 -1.82
CA ILE A 98 15.07 9.77 -3.03
C ILE A 98 14.17 10.61 -3.91
N ALA A 99 12.98 10.11 -4.23
CA ALA A 99 12.02 10.80 -5.08
C ALA A 99 10.60 10.51 -4.65
N LYS A 100 9.69 11.43 -4.97
CA LYS A 100 8.25 11.28 -4.73
C LYS A 100 7.46 11.67 -5.98
N SER A 101 6.36 10.98 -6.18
CA SER A 101 5.36 11.37 -7.16
C SER A 101 3.98 11.39 -6.53
N THR A 102 3.26 12.49 -6.72
CA THR A 102 1.94 12.72 -6.13
C THR A 102 0.85 12.35 -7.13
N VAL A 103 -0.17 11.64 -6.65
CA VAL A 103 -1.33 11.21 -7.41
C VAL A 103 -2.60 11.68 -6.72
N ARG A 104 -3.49 12.33 -7.46
CA ARG A 104 -4.81 12.72 -6.95
C ARG A 104 -5.78 11.53 -7.03
N LEU A 105 -6.52 11.29 -5.95
CA LEU A 105 -7.58 10.28 -5.92
C LEU A 105 -8.83 10.84 -6.63
N ALA A 106 -9.45 9.99 -7.45
CA ALA A 106 -10.79 10.30 -7.98
C ALA A 106 -11.83 10.17 -6.87
N PRO A 107 -12.97 10.88 -6.97
CA PRO A 107 -14.04 10.80 -5.96
C PRO A 107 -14.59 9.38 -5.75
N ASP A 108 -14.52 8.54 -6.79
CA ASP A 108 -14.96 7.14 -6.82
C ASP A 108 -13.79 6.15 -6.77
N GLU A 109 -12.58 6.61 -6.43
CA GLU A 109 -11.39 5.77 -6.38
C GLU A 109 -11.57 4.58 -5.46
N THR A 110 -11.25 3.38 -5.95
CA THR A 110 -11.22 2.16 -5.15
C THR A 110 -9.79 1.76 -4.79
N GLY A 111 -9.62 0.86 -3.82
CA GLY A 111 -8.31 0.28 -3.53
C GLY A 111 -7.69 -0.37 -4.76
N GLY A 112 -8.50 -1.03 -5.61
CA GLY A 112 -8.05 -1.67 -6.85
C GLY A 112 -7.63 -0.66 -7.92
N SER A 113 -8.46 0.34 -8.22
CA SER A 113 -8.12 1.34 -9.24
C SER A 113 -6.91 2.18 -8.85
N LEU A 114 -6.79 2.50 -7.55
CA LEU A 114 -5.62 3.21 -7.04
C LEU A 114 -4.36 2.35 -7.11
N PHE A 115 -4.48 1.03 -6.85
CA PHE A 115 -3.36 0.11 -7.01
C PHE A 115 -2.81 0.14 -8.45
N ASP A 116 -3.67 0.10 -9.46
CA ASP A 116 -3.24 0.14 -10.87
C ASP A 116 -2.54 1.47 -11.20
N LYS A 117 -3.09 2.60 -10.75
CA LYS A 117 -2.48 3.93 -10.92
C LYS A 117 -1.10 4.01 -10.26
N LEU A 118 -1.00 3.61 -8.99
CA LEU A 118 0.26 3.69 -8.26
C LEU A 118 1.29 2.67 -8.75
N SER A 119 0.85 1.54 -9.30
CA SER A 119 1.76 0.57 -9.94
C SER A 119 2.43 1.16 -11.19
N ALA A 120 1.67 1.83 -12.05
CA ALA A 120 2.21 2.49 -13.23
C ALA A 120 3.15 3.65 -12.85
N GLU A 121 2.73 4.48 -11.90
CA GLU A 121 3.53 5.60 -11.41
C GLU A 121 4.79 5.15 -10.68
N GLY A 122 4.69 4.08 -9.88
CA GLY A 122 5.83 3.48 -9.18
C GLY A 122 6.87 2.92 -10.14
N ALA A 123 6.44 2.29 -11.23
CA ALA A 123 7.35 1.79 -12.26
C ALA A 123 8.10 2.94 -12.94
N ARG A 124 7.40 4.03 -13.29
CA ARG A 124 8.00 5.24 -13.87
C ARG A 124 9.03 5.85 -12.91
N LEU A 125 8.63 6.11 -11.67
CA LEU A 125 9.48 6.73 -10.65
C LEU A 125 10.69 5.86 -10.30
N CYS A 126 10.54 4.53 -10.30
CA CYS A 126 11.62 3.59 -10.09
C CYS A 126 12.73 3.75 -11.16
N VAL A 127 12.34 3.81 -12.43
CA VAL A 127 13.30 3.99 -13.55
C VAL A 127 14.02 5.32 -13.43
N GLU A 128 13.31 6.40 -13.10
CA GLU A 128 13.91 7.73 -12.89
C GLU A 128 14.88 7.70 -11.70
N THR A 129 14.50 7.07 -10.59
CA THR A 129 15.36 6.92 -9.41
C THR A 129 16.64 6.14 -9.72
N MET A 130 16.52 5.03 -10.48
CA MET A 130 17.71 4.27 -10.88
C MET A 130 18.66 5.11 -11.73
N LYS A 131 18.12 5.93 -12.63
CA LYS A 131 18.93 6.85 -13.44
C LYS A 131 19.62 7.91 -12.59
N MET A 132 18.91 8.53 -11.64
CA MET A 132 19.49 9.49 -10.69
C MET A 132 20.64 8.87 -9.90
N ILE A 133 20.50 7.60 -9.47
CA ILE A 133 21.54 6.88 -8.72
C ILE A 133 22.75 6.60 -9.64
N GLU A 134 22.52 6.17 -10.87
CA GLU A 134 23.58 5.89 -11.86
C GLU A 134 24.37 7.15 -12.22
N ASP A 135 23.67 8.27 -12.46
CA ASP A 135 24.23 9.58 -12.81
C ASP A 135 24.90 10.28 -11.61
N GLY A 136 24.73 9.75 -10.37
CA GLY A 136 25.25 10.35 -9.14
C GLY A 136 24.52 11.63 -8.73
N THR A 137 23.29 11.85 -9.22
CA THR A 137 22.44 13.03 -8.93
C THR A 137 21.38 12.75 -7.88
N ALA A 138 21.29 11.51 -7.37
CA ALA A 138 20.32 11.15 -6.35
C ALA A 138 20.61 11.85 -5.00
N GLU A 139 19.62 12.55 -4.50
CA GLU A 139 19.64 13.15 -3.16
C GLU A 139 18.89 12.26 -2.19
N TYR A 140 19.47 12.05 -1.00
CA TYR A 140 18.89 11.21 0.04
C TYR A 140 18.40 12.10 1.18
N THR A 141 17.09 12.24 1.29
CA THR A 141 16.43 13.11 2.26
C THR A 141 15.93 12.30 3.46
N PRO A 142 16.44 12.51 4.68
CA PRO A 142 15.90 11.87 5.88
C PRO A 142 14.42 12.18 6.07
N GLN A 143 13.67 11.21 6.58
CA GLN A 143 12.25 11.39 6.89
C GLN A 143 12.06 12.12 8.23
N ASN A 144 11.15 13.10 8.28
CA ASN A 144 10.72 13.68 9.55
C ASN A 144 9.81 12.69 10.30
N SER A 145 10.32 12.12 11.39
CA SER A 145 9.58 11.12 12.16
C SER A 145 8.37 11.68 12.92
N GLU A 146 8.32 13.00 13.16
CA GLU A 146 7.15 13.65 13.79
C GLU A 146 5.94 13.68 12.86
N GLU A 147 6.15 13.66 11.55
CA GLU A 147 5.09 13.62 10.54
C GLU A 147 4.70 12.19 10.13
N ALA A 148 5.40 11.19 10.67
CA ALA A 148 5.19 9.82 10.29
C ALA A 148 3.85 9.28 10.79
N THR A 149 3.13 8.61 9.90
CA THR A 149 1.97 7.80 10.26
C THR A 149 2.22 6.34 9.87
N HIS A 150 1.57 5.42 10.59
CA HIS A 150 1.76 3.99 10.39
C HIS A 150 0.47 3.33 10.00
N THR A 151 0.56 2.35 9.12
CA THR A 151 -0.58 1.56 8.66
C THR A 151 -0.38 0.09 8.94
N SER A 152 -1.48 -0.58 9.27
CA SER A 152 -1.53 -2.00 9.55
C SER A 152 -1.94 -2.80 8.31
N MET A 153 -1.65 -4.09 8.35
CA MET A 153 -2.10 -5.03 7.33
C MET A 153 -3.64 -5.08 7.29
N ILE A 154 -4.20 -5.09 6.10
CA ILE A 154 -5.64 -5.27 5.92
C ILE A 154 -6.01 -6.72 6.27
N SER A 155 -6.97 -6.89 7.17
CA SER A 155 -7.54 -8.18 7.51
C SER A 155 -8.94 -8.34 6.95
N LYS A 156 -9.46 -9.57 6.94
CA LYS A 156 -10.85 -9.81 6.50
C LYS A 156 -11.86 -9.22 7.47
N GLU A 157 -11.52 -9.18 8.74
CA GLU A 157 -12.35 -8.66 9.83
C GLU A 157 -12.59 -7.16 9.68
N LEU A 158 -11.60 -6.42 9.17
CA LEU A 158 -11.75 -4.99 8.85
C LEU A 158 -12.91 -4.74 7.86
N GLY A 159 -13.22 -5.73 7.01
CA GLY A 159 -14.31 -5.63 6.06
C GLY A 159 -15.72 -5.70 6.67
N PHE A 160 -15.87 -6.07 7.94
CA PHE A 160 -17.17 -6.09 8.58
C PHE A 160 -17.70 -4.67 8.79
N ILE A 161 -18.86 -4.37 8.16
CA ILE A 161 -19.43 -3.02 8.17
C ILE A 161 -20.06 -2.75 9.55
N ASP A 162 -19.54 -1.75 10.23
CA ASP A 162 -20.15 -1.16 11.41
C ASP A 162 -21.15 -0.07 10.98
N TRP A 163 -22.44 -0.42 11.00
CA TRP A 163 -23.52 0.46 10.57
C TRP A 163 -23.78 1.65 11.51
N THR A 164 -23.07 1.72 12.65
CA THR A 164 -23.13 2.89 13.56
C THR A 164 -22.22 4.03 13.11
N LYS A 165 -21.33 3.76 12.16
CA LYS A 165 -20.40 4.74 11.59
C LYS A 165 -21.09 5.70 10.63
N PRO A 166 -20.54 6.92 10.43
CA PRO A 166 -21.01 7.85 9.41
C PRO A 166 -21.04 7.22 8.01
N ALA A 167 -22.07 7.53 7.24
CA ALA A 167 -22.26 6.96 5.89
C ALA A 167 -21.03 7.16 4.97
N VAL A 168 -20.31 8.29 5.12
CA VAL A 168 -19.11 8.59 4.35
C VAL A 168 -17.94 7.67 4.73
N GLU A 169 -17.82 7.29 6.01
CA GLU A 169 -16.77 6.37 6.45
C GLU A 169 -17.05 4.95 5.96
N ILE A 170 -18.32 4.51 5.99
CA ILE A 170 -18.75 3.21 5.45
C ILE A 170 -18.50 3.15 3.94
N GLU A 171 -18.85 4.21 3.22
CA GLU A 171 -18.64 4.31 1.77
C GLU A 171 -17.15 4.21 1.42
N ARG A 172 -16.27 4.95 2.14
CA ARG A 172 -14.81 4.91 1.97
C ARG A 172 -14.25 3.52 2.30
N LEU A 173 -14.73 2.88 3.36
CA LEU A 173 -14.35 1.51 3.70
C LEU A 173 -14.68 0.53 2.56
N ILE A 174 -15.88 0.62 2.00
CA ILE A 174 -16.32 -0.22 0.88
C ILE A 174 -15.41 -0.02 -0.32
N ARG A 175 -15.10 1.21 -0.70
CA ARG A 175 -14.20 1.52 -1.81
C ARG A 175 -12.76 1.09 -1.53
N GLY A 176 -12.24 1.39 -0.36
CA GLY A 176 -10.86 1.07 0.02
C GLY A 176 -10.59 -0.43 0.05
N LEU A 177 -11.59 -1.24 0.41
CA LEU A 177 -11.49 -2.69 0.47
C LEU A 177 -11.91 -3.40 -0.83
N ASN A 178 -12.29 -2.68 -1.87
CA ASN A 178 -12.63 -3.24 -3.16
C ASN A 178 -11.35 -3.31 -4.04
N PRO A 179 -10.98 -4.48 -4.62
CA PRO A 179 -11.73 -5.74 -4.65
C PRO A 179 -11.45 -6.69 -3.46
N TRP A 180 -10.44 -6.44 -2.66
CA TRP A 180 -10.05 -7.36 -1.58
C TRP A 180 -9.75 -6.58 -0.28
N PRO A 181 -10.19 -7.10 0.87
CA PRO A 181 -10.97 -8.33 1.13
C PRO A 181 -12.47 -8.21 0.85
N SER A 182 -12.95 -7.06 0.45
CA SER A 182 -14.34 -6.61 0.29
C SER A 182 -15.00 -6.29 1.65
N ALA A 183 -15.80 -5.24 1.68
CA ALA A 183 -16.65 -4.96 2.81
C ALA A 183 -17.85 -5.93 2.84
N TYR A 184 -18.33 -6.29 4.02
CA TYR A 184 -19.44 -7.23 4.19
C TYR A 184 -20.24 -6.97 5.45
N THR A 185 -21.44 -7.53 5.45
CA THR A 185 -22.33 -7.58 6.60
C THR A 185 -23.02 -8.95 6.66
N HIS A 186 -23.89 -9.16 7.65
CA HIS A 186 -24.73 -10.35 7.74
C HIS A 186 -26.19 -9.97 7.53
N LEU A 187 -26.86 -10.72 6.66
CA LEU A 187 -28.30 -10.62 6.40
C LEU A 187 -28.91 -12.02 6.56
N ASN A 188 -29.86 -12.18 7.47
CA ASN A 188 -30.51 -13.45 7.75
C ASN A 188 -29.51 -14.62 7.98
N GLY A 189 -28.45 -14.36 8.74
CA GLY A 189 -27.39 -15.34 9.05
C GLY A 189 -26.42 -15.67 7.92
N LYS A 190 -26.55 -15.01 6.75
CA LYS A 190 -25.64 -15.20 5.60
C LYS A 190 -24.74 -13.99 5.41
N THR A 191 -23.49 -14.22 4.99
CA THR A 191 -22.58 -13.15 4.63
C THR A 191 -23.02 -12.50 3.34
N PHE A 192 -23.17 -11.18 3.39
CA PHE A 192 -23.54 -10.33 2.25
C PHE A 192 -22.38 -9.35 2.00
N LYS A 193 -21.74 -9.45 0.81
CA LYS A 193 -20.67 -8.53 0.40
C LYS A 193 -21.24 -7.29 -0.26
N VAL A 194 -20.68 -6.14 0.09
CA VAL A 194 -21.03 -4.84 -0.49
C VAL A 194 -19.87 -4.36 -1.35
N TRP A 195 -20.12 -4.22 -2.64
CA TRP A 195 -19.10 -3.85 -3.63
C TRP A 195 -19.06 -2.37 -3.95
N SER A 196 -20.21 -1.71 -3.80
CA SER A 196 -20.37 -0.28 -4.06
C SER A 196 -21.47 0.29 -3.18
N ALA A 197 -21.27 1.51 -2.72
CA ALA A 197 -22.26 2.27 -1.98
C ALA A 197 -22.12 3.76 -2.33
N LYS A 198 -23.17 4.52 -2.04
CA LYS A 198 -23.13 5.97 -2.14
C LYS A 198 -23.62 6.57 -0.83
N ALA A 199 -22.81 7.38 -0.21
CA ALA A 199 -23.24 8.17 0.92
C ALA A 199 -24.19 9.27 0.44
N VAL A 200 -25.37 9.33 1.02
CA VAL A 200 -26.36 10.36 0.73
C VAL A 200 -26.73 11.08 2.02
N SER A 201 -26.89 12.40 1.93
CA SER A 201 -27.42 13.20 3.04
C SER A 201 -28.94 13.22 2.91
N TYR A 202 -29.61 12.52 3.81
CA TYR A 202 -31.06 12.67 3.94
C TYR A 202 -31.35 13.84 4.89
N THR A 203 -31.85 14.92 4.34
CA THR A 203 -32.32 16.05 5.15
C THR A 203 -33.69 15.78 5.79
N HIS A 204 -34.43 14.76 5.35
CA HIS A 204 -35.73 14.38 5.90
C HIS A 204 -35.94 12.87 5.83
N LEU A 205 -35.76 12.17 6.95
CA LEU A 205 -36.54 10.99 7.26
C LEU A 205 -37.91 11.51 7.72
N ARG A 206 -38.88 11.63 6.84
CA ARG A 206 -40.28 11.65 7.29
C ARG A 206 -40.52 10.28 7.91
N ALA A 207 -40.84 10.27 9.20
CA ALA A 207 -41.49 9.11 9.77
C ALA A 207 -42.63 8.71 8.85
N HIS A 208 -42.74 7.43 8.51
CA HIS A 208 -43.90 6.90 7.83
C HIS A 208 -45.10 7.29 8.65
N GLU A 209 -45.96 8.18 8.12
CA GLU A 209 -47.30 8.28 8.58
C GLU A 209 -47.89 6.87 8.42
N THR A 210 -48.10 6.18 9.51
CA THR A 210 -48.97 5.03 9.55
C THR A 210 -50.34 5.53 9.13
N LEU A 211 -50.77 5.16 7.93
CA LEU A 211 -52.16 5.28 7.54
C LEU A 211 -52.95 4.50 8.57
N SER A 212 -53.59 5.23 9.47
CA SER A 212 -54.68 4.69 10.27
C SER A 212 -55.95 4.79 9.41
N ASP A 213 -56.43 3.66 8.99
CA ASP A 213 -57.82 3.52 8.56
C ASP A 213 -58.74 3.62 9.77
#